data_0ab392239e17f3629be40d317710f81c
#
_entry.id   0ab392239e17f3629be40d317710f81c
#
_cell.length_a   1.000
_cell.length_b   1.000
_cell.length_c   1.000
_cell.angle_alpha   90.00
_cell.angle_beta   90.00
_cell.angle_gamma   90.00
#
_symmetry.space_group_name_H-M   'P 1'
#
loop_
_entity.id
_entity.type
_entity.pdbx_description
1 polymer ?
#
loop_
_entity_poly.entity_id
_entity_poly.type
_entity_poly.pdbx_seq_one_letter_code
_entity_poly.pdbx_strand_id
1 'polypeptide(L)'
;MRPAFRLIGHTFWDLKLRGIQNIPQNGGLIIASNHQSYLDPFAISVPIKRPIRFLAWNEVLNWPFVGKVMRVLGAWPLQVEGSDPAAIRRSHQWLREGGAVMIFPEGGRGQPDGSMVRFKAGAVRIALEARVPILPVTIRGANRAWPRGRLIPGRGKIEIIYHPIFHPQQQPEEDARACARRESEQLAGIIRSAL
;
A
#
# COMPACT_ATOMS: atom_id res chain seq x y z
N MET A 1 -19.12 1.81 -2.95
CA MET A 1 -18.30 0.72 -3.53
C MET A 1 -17.67 -0.22 -2.47
N ARG A 2 -17.23 0.28 -1.30
CA ARG A 2 -16.68 -0.56 -0.22
C ARG A 2 -17.59 -1.69 0.29
N PRO A 3 -18.93 -1.47 0.53
CA PRO A 3 -19.79 -2.56 0.97
C PRO A 3 -19.95 -3.67 -0.07
N ALA A 4 -20.02 -3.32 -1.35
CA ALA A 4 -20.08 -4.30 -2.42
C ALA A 4 -18.79 -5.14 -2.51
N PHE A 5 -17.61 -4.49 -2.39
CA PHE A 5 -16.33 -5.19 -2.37
C PHE A 5 -16.17 -6.08 -1.11
N ARG A 6 -16.71 -5.65 0.02
CA ARG A 6 -16.75 -6.46 1.25
C ARG A 6 -17.59 -7.71 1.06
N LEU A 7 -18.79 -7.57 0.48
CA LEU A 7 -19.68 -8.71 0.21
C LEU A 7 -19.04 -9.69 -0.80
N ILE A 8 -18.53 -9.18 -1.92
CA ILE A 8 -17.83 -9.98 -2.94
C ILE A 8 -16.55 -10.60 -2.35
N GLY A 9 -15.82 -9.86 -1.52
CA GLY A 9 -14.61 -10.33 -0.86
C GLY A 9 -14.85 -11.51 0.08
N HIS A 10 -15.94 -11.50 0.84
CA HIS A 10 -16.32 -12.62 1.70
C HIS A 10 -16.89 -13.82 0.93
N THR A 11 -17.52 -13.57 -0.23
CA THR A 11 -18.17 -14.64 -1.01
C THR A 11 -17.20 -15.35 -1.97
N PHE A 12 -16.30 -14.60 -2.60
CA PHE A 12 -15.33 -15.11 -3.60
C PHE A 12 -13.96 -15.40 -3.01
N TRP A 13 -13.52 -14.57 -2.07
CA TRP A 13 -12.22 -14.70 -1.42
C TRP A 13 -12.49 -14.79 0.08
N ASP A 14 -12.25 -15.90 0.72
CA ASP A 14 -12.29 -16.05 2.19
C ASP A 14 -11.38 -14.98 2.83
N LEU A 15 -11.90 -13.73 2.85
CA LEU A 15 -11.14 -12.53 3.24
C LEU A 15 -11.10 -12.43 4.76
N LYS A 16 -9.93 -12.65 5.33
CA LYS A 16 -9.66 -12.52 6.76
C LYS A 16 -8.93 -11.20 7.03
N LEU A 17 -9.45 -10.44 7.98
CA LEU A 17 -8.88 -9.16 8.41
C LEU A 17 -8.47 -9.25 9.87
N ARG A 18 -7.20 -8.93 10.17
CA ARG A 18 -6.66 -8.91 11.54
C ARG A 18 -6.06 -7.55 11.85
N GLY A 19 -6.09 -7.14 13.13
CA GLY A 19 -5.47 -5.90 13.58
C GLY A 19 -6.21 -4.63 13.12
N ILE A 20 -7.49 -4.70 12.79
CA ILE A 20 -8.31 -3.56 12.33
C ILE A 20 -8.28 -2.41 13.34
N GLN A 21 -8.15 -2.70 14.63
CA GLN A 21 -8.03 -1.71 15.71
C GLN A 21 -6.79 -0.82 15.58
N ASN A 22 -5.78 -1.24 14.83
CA ASN A 22 -4.55 -0.48 14.60
C ASN A 22 -4.72 0.61 13.51
N ILE A 23 -5.88 0.68 12.84
CA ILE A 23 -6.10 1.63 11.74
C ILE A 23 -6.47 3.00 12.32
N PRO A 24 -5.61 4.05 12.16
CA PRO A 24 -5.93 5.40 12.60
C PRO A 24 -7.13 5.97 11.85
N GLN A 25 -8.03 6.58 12.59
CA GLN A 25 -9.23 7.18 11.99
C GLN A 25 -8.99 8.58 11.44
N ASN A 26 -8.00 9.31 11.97
CA ASN A 26 -7.70 10.70 11.65
C ASN A 26 -6.20 10.94 11.46
N GLY A 27 -5.83 12.13 10.99
CA GLY A 27 -4.45 12.56 10.77
C GLY A 27 -3.82 12.02 9.48
N GLY A 28 -2.72 12.60 9.04
CA GLY A 28 -1.96 12.10 7.88
C GLY A 28 -1.47 10.68 8.13
N LEU A 29 -1.55 9.81 7.13
CA LEU A 29 -1.18 8.41 7.28
C LEU A 29 -0.60 7.84 6.00
N ILE A 30 0.54 7.16 6.09
CA ILE A 30 0.99 6.27 5.02
C ILE A 30 0.55 4.85 5.35
N ILE A 31 -0.05 4.17 4.38
CA ILE A 31 -0.36 2.74 4.44
C ILE A 31 0.67 2.04 3.56
N ALA A 32 1.54 1.25 4.14
CA ALA A 32 2.59 0.53 3.42
C ALA A 32 2.35 -0.97 3.46
N SER A 33 2.34 -1.63 2.31
CA SER A 33 2.08 -3.07 2.21
C SER A 33 3.01 -3.74 1.19
N ASN A 34 3.25 -5.03 1.36
CA ASN A 34 3.71 -5.88 0.27
C ASN A 34 2.65 -5.94 -0.84
N HIS A 35 3.05 -6.30 -2.07
CA HIS A 35 2.18 -6.24 -3.24
C HIS A 35 2.14 -7.55 -4.00
N GLN A 36 1.07 -8.31 -3.87
CA GLN A 36 0.91 -9.63 -4.49
C GLN A 36 0.00 -9.61 -5.72
N SER A 37 -1.00 -8.71 -5.76
CA SER A 37 -2.06 -8.77 -6.76
C SER A 37 -2.67 -7.39 -7.04
N TYR A 38 -3.33 -7.23 -8.16
CA TYR A 38 -4.18 -6.06 -8.45
C TYR A 38 -5.37 -5.90 -7.48
N LEU A 39 -5.70 -6.96 -6.70
CA LEU A 39 -6.72 -6.91 -5.66
C LEU A 39 -6.28 -6.15 -4.41
N ASP A 40 -4.98 -6.03 -4.16
CA ASP A 40 -4.43 -5.57 -2.89
C ASP A 40 -4.95 -4.20 -2.45
N PRO A 41 -4.94 -3.15 -3.30
CA PRO A 41 -5.43 -1.83 -2.88
C PRO A 41 -6.88 -1.87 -2.42
N PHE A 42 -7.70 -2.68 -3.08
CA PHE A 42 -9.12 -2.81 -2.77
C PHE A 42 -9.34 -3.59 -1.48
N ALA A 43 -8.68 -4.74 -1.35
CA ALA A 43 -8.80 -5.61 -0.18
C ALA A 43 -8.31 -4.90 1.10
N ILE A 44 -7.16 -4.21 1.03
CA ILE A 44 -6.62 -3.42 2.15
C ILE A 44 -7.57 -2.26 2.52
N SER A 45 -8.29 -1.69 1.57
CA SER A 45 -9.19 -0.55 1.81
C SER A 45 -10.51 -0.92 2.49
N VAL A 46 -10.87 -2.21 2.55
CA VAL A 46 -12.19 -2.68 3.04
C VAL A 46 -12.57 -2.12 4.42
N PRO A 47 -11.74 -2.22 5.47
CA PRO A 47 -12.09 -1.72 6.80
C PRO A 47 -11.80 -0.22 7.00
N ILE A 48 -11.10 0.44 6.07
CA ILE A 48 -10.64 1.81 6.25
C ILE A 48 -11.75 2.78 5.86
N LYS A 49 -12.28 3.52 6.83
CA LYS A 49 -13.45 4.40 6.63
C LYS A 49 -13.12 5.76 6.00
N ARG A 50 -11.86 6.16 6.01
CA ARG A 50 -11.39 7.45 5.49
C ARG A 50 -10.99 7.40 4.01
N PRO A 51 -10.92 8.52 3.30
CA PRO A 51 -10.43 8.57 1.92
C PRO A 51 -8.97 8.15 1.83
N ILE A 52 -8.67 7.27 0.88
CA ILE A 52 -7.31 6.81 0.59
C ILE A 52 -6.97 7.22 -0.84
N ARG A 53 -5.77 7.74 -1.04
CA ARG A 53 -5.13 7.85 -2.36
C ARG A 53 -4.06 6.78 -2.47
N PHE A 54 -3.92 6.17 -3.62
CA PHE A 54 -2.87 5.19 -3.85
C PHE A 54 -2.07 5.55 -5.10
N LEU A 55 -0.76 5.38 -5.00
CA LEU A 55 0.15 5.65 -6.09
C LEU A 55 0.14 4.44 -7.03
N ALA A 56 -0.28 4.65 -8.26
CA ALA A 56 -0.36 3.61 -9.27
C ALA A 56 0.54 3.94 -10.46
N TRP A 57 1.20 2.93 -10.99
CA TRP A 57 2.05 3.08 -12.16
C TRP A 57 1.28 3.72 -13.32
N ASN A 58 1.86 4.75 -13.91
CA ASN A 58 1.22 5.56 -14.94
C ASN A 58 0.72 4.74 -16.12
N GLU A 59 1.49 3.72 -16.55
CA GLU A 59 1.08 2.83 -17.65
C GLU A 59 -0.23 2.09 -17.36
N VAL A 60 -0.43 1.59 -16.15
CA VAL A 60 -1.67 0.90 -15.75
C VAL A 60 -2.86 1.86 -15.78
N LEU A 61 -2.64 3.13 -15.46
CA LEU A 61 -3.68 4.16 -15.52
C LEU A 61 -4.07 4.54 -16.96
N ASN A 62 -3.23 4.22 -17.94
CA ASN A 62 -3.51 4.44 -19.36
C ASN A 62 -4.26 3.27 -20.03
N TRP A 63 -4.44 2.15 -19.32
CA TRP A 63 -5.23 1.04 -19.85
C TRP A 63 -6.69 1.45 -20.00
N PRO A 64 -7.33 1.13 -21.13
CA PRO A 64 -8.75 1.38 -21.34
C PRO A 64 -9.57 0.73 -20.22
N PHE A 65 -10.60 1.39 -19.75
CA PHE A 65 -11.50 0.94 -18.69
C PHE A 65 -10.83 0.82 -17.31
N VAL A 66 -9.74 0.05 -17.17
CA VAL A 66 -9.01 -0.15 -15.89
C VAL A 66 -8.50 1.17 -15.33
N GLY A 67 -7.85 1.97 -16.15
CA GLY A 67 -7.32 3.28 -15.72
C GLY A 67 -8.44 4.23 -15.28
N LYS A 68 -9.60 4.23 -15.94
CA LYS A 68 -10.75 5.03 -15.54
C LYS A 68 -11.29 4.59 -14.17
N VAL A 69 -11.45 3.29 -13.97
CA VAL A 69 -11.89 2.73 -12.69
C VAL A 69 -10.90 3.06 -11.58
N MET A 70 -9.60 2.89 -11.82
CA MET A 70 -8.54 3.19 -10.86
C MET A 70 -8.54 4.66 -10.42
N ARG A 71 -8.69 5.60 -11.37
CA ARG A 71 -8.79 7.04 -11.06
C ARG A 71 -10.02 7.36 -10.23
N VAL A 72 -11.19 6.80 -10.55
CA VAL A 72 -12.41 6.95 -9.76
C VAL A 72 -12.23 6.42 -8.34
N LEU A 73 -11.43 5.37 -8.18
CA LEU A 73 -11.12 4.78 -6.88
C LEU A 73 -10.04 5.55 -6.10
N GLY A 74 -9.47 6.60 -6.67
CA GLY A 74 -8.51 7.47 -5.99
C GLY A 74 -7.05 7.20 -6.33
N ALA A 75 -6.77 6.48 -7.41
CA ALA A 75 -5.40 6.30 -7.89
C ALA A 75 -4.82 7.61 -8.42
N TRP A 76 -3.59 7.87 -8.03
CA TRP A 76 -2.76 8.94 -8.59
C TRP A 76 -1.64 8.33 -9.42
N PRO A 77 -1.33 8.95 -10.58
CA PRO A 77 -0.23 8.49 -11.40
C PRO A 77 1.11 8.63 -10.67
N LEU A 78 1.95 7.62 -10.81
CA LEU A 78 3.32 7.57 -10.32
C LEU A 78 4.23 7.11 -11.45
N GLN A 79 5.30 7.86 -11.71
CA GLN A 79 6.42 7.39 -12.51
C GLN A 79 7.31 6.50 -11.64
N VAL A 80 7.38 5.21 -11.97
CA VAL A 80 8.16 4.23 -11.18
C VAL A 80 9.64 4.32 -11.51
N GLU A 81 9.97 4.77 -12.72
CA GLU A 81 11.35 4.99 -13.18
C GLU A 81 11.78 6.42 -12.84
N GLY A 82 12.84 6.54 -12.04
CA GLY A 82 13.34 7.83 -11.58
C GLY A 82 12.62 8.38 -10.34
N SER A 83 12.62 9.70 -10.22
CA SER A 83 11.86 10.40 -9.17
C SER A 83 10.63 11.07 -9.77
N ASP A 84 9.50 11.05 -9.05
CA ASP A 84 8.30 11.80 -9.41
C ASP A 84 8.01 12.90 -8.38
N PRO A 85 8.60 14.10 -8.55
CA PRO A 85 8.39 15.21 -7.63
C PRO A 85 6.93 15.66 -7.55
N ALA A 86 6.14 15.46 -8.60
CA ALA A 86 4.74 15.84 -8.62
C ALA A 86 3.91 14.90 -7.75
N ALA A 87 4.15 13.58 -7.83
CA ALA A 87 3.50 12.60 -6.96
C ALA A 87 3.90 12.83 -5.49
N ILE A 88 5.17 13.14 -5.21
CA ILE A 88 5.65 13.46 -3.86
C ILE A 88 4.95 14.70 -3.32
N ARG A 89 4.91 15.81 -4.06
CA ARG A 89 4.23 17.05 -3.63
C ARG A 89 2.73 16.82 -3.35
N ARG A 90 2.03 16.10 -4.22
CA ARG A 90 0.61 15.76 -4.02
C ARG A 90 0.41 14.91 -2.77
N SER A 91 1.30 13.95 -2.53
CA SER A 91 1.27 13.11 -1.33
C SER A 91 1.44 13.95 -0.08
N HIS A 92 2.42 14.85 -0.05
CA HIS A 92 2.64 15.75 1.09
C HIS A 92 1.44 16.67 1.37
N GLN A 93 0.85 17.26 0.32
CA GLN A 93 -0.34 18.09 0.50
C GLN A 93 -1.49 17.27 1.10
N TRP A 94 -1.79 16.11 0.53
CA TRP A 94 -2.86 15.24 1.01
C TRP A 94 -2.66 14.76 2.45
N LEU A 95 -1.42 14.43 2.81
CA LEU A 95 -1.06 14.03 4.18
C LEU A 95 -1.22 15.19 5.18
N ARG A 96 -0.85 16.42 4.81
CA ARG A 96 -1.08 17.61 5.66
C ARG A 96 -2.56 17.91 5.88
N GLU A 97 -3.39 17.63 4.89
CA GLU A 97 -4.86 17.75 4.98
C GLU A 97 -5.49 16.61 5.81
N GLY A 98 -4.66 15.76 6.40
CA GLY A 98 -5.12 14.62 7.20
C GLY A 98 -5.54 13.42 6.37
N GLY A 99 -5.18 13.33 5.10
CA GLY A 99 -5.49 12.21 4.21
C GLY A 99 -4.62 10.98 4.43
N ALA A 100 -5.00 9.86 3.80
CA ALA A 100 -4.19 8.64 3.78
C ALA A 100 -3.64 8.37 2.37
N VAL A 101 -2.36 7.97 2.29
CA VAL A 101 -1.70 7.56 1.04
C VAL A 101 -1.27 6.10 1.17
N MET A 102 -1.72 5.25 0.25
CA MET A 102 -1.28 3.85 0.17
C MET A 102 -0.12 3.74 -0.81
N ILE A 103 0.94 3.10 -0.37
CA ILE A 103 2.16 2.88 -1.14
C ILE A 103 2.56 1.43 -1.03
N PHE A 104 2.96 0.82 -2.15
CA PHE A 104 3.61 -0.48 -2.19
C PHE A 104 5.11 -0.25 -2.38
N PRO A 105 5.93 -0.35 -1.31
CA PRO A 105 7.36 0.04 -1.37
C PRO A 105 8.19 -0.85 -2.28
N GLU A 106 7.68 -2.01 -2.67
CA GLU A 106 8.30 -2.89 -3.66
C GLU A 106 8.43 -2.21 -5.04
N GLY A 107 7.58 -1.21 -5.33
CA GLY A 107 7.55 -0.50 -6.61
C GLY A 107 6.96 -1.32 -7.77
N GLY A 108 6.36 -2.45 -7.47
CA GLY A 108 5.69 -3.37 -8.38
C GLY A 108 5.18 -4.56 -7.60
N ARG A 109 4.51 -5.50 -8.27
CA ARG A 109 4.09 -6.74 -7.61
C ARG A 109 5.31 -7.61 -7.29
N GLY A 110 5.35 -8.20 -6.10
CA GLY A 110 6.37 -9.13 -5.63
C GLY A 110 6.51 -10.38 -6.50
N GLN A 111 7.19 -11.39 -6.02
CA GLN A 111 7.40 -12.63 -6.78
C GLN A 111 6.10 -13.42 -6.97
N PRO A 112 6.01 -14.28 -8.00
CA PRO A 112 4.81 -15.10 -8.25
C PRO A 112 4.45 -16.03 -7.09
N ASP A 113 5.43 -16.48 -6.31
CA ASP A 113 5.22 -17.30 -5.09
C ASP A 113 4.65 -16.53 -3.91
N GLY A 114 4.57 -15.19 -4.02
CA GLY A 114 4.08 -14.28 -2.98
C GLY A 114 5.18 -13.73 -2.09
N SER A 115 6.45 -14.09 -2.32
CA SER A 115 7.56 -13.50 -1.58
C SER A 115 7.79 -12.04 -1.95
N MET A 116 8.25 -11.26 -0.96
CA MET A 116 8.52 -9.84 -1.11
C MET A 116 9.86 -9.61 -1.84
N VAL A 117 9.89 -8.55 -2.64
CA VAL A 117 11.14 -7.96 -3.11
C VAL A 117 11.60 -6.83 -2.16
N ARG A 118 12.82 -6.36 -2.36
CA ARG A 118 13.39 -5.29 -1.54
C ARG A 118 12.55 -4.03 -1.58
N PHE A 119 12.30 -3.42 -0.42
CA PHE A 119 11.59 -2.15 -0.32
C PHE A 119 12.45 -0.98 -0.79
N LYS A 120 11.84 -0.10 -1.56
CA LYS A 120 12.37 1.22 -1.90
C LYS A 120 12.08 2.18 -0.73
N ALA A 121 13.01 3.11 -0.48
CA ALA A 121 12.92 4.04 0.64
C ALA A 121 11.85 5.15 0.49
N GLY A 122 11.15 5.20 -0.64
CA GLY A 122 10.23 6.30 -0.97
C GLY A 122 9.08 6.49 0.03
N ALA A 123 8.45 5.42 0.50
CA ALA A 123 7.36 5.49 1.46
C ALA A 123 7.81 6.09 2.80
N VAL A 124 8.94 5.61 3.31
CA VAL A 124 9.53 6.10 4.56
C VAL A 124 10.01 7.54 4.41
N ARG A 125 10.65 7.89 3.29
CA ARG A 125 11.07 9.27 3.04
C ARG A 125 9.88 10.24 3.09
N ILE A 126 8.77 9.92 2.42
CA ILE A 126 7.57 10.76 2.45
C ILE A 126 7.02 10.85 3.88
N ALA A 127 7.03 9.75 4.66
CA ALA A 127 6.57 9.75 6.04
C ALA A 127 7.40 10.66 6.94
N LEU A 128 8.74 10.59 6.83
CA LEU A 128 9.67 11.45 7.57
C LEU A 128 9.48 12.93 7.22
N GLU A 129 9.45 13.26 5.92
CA GLU A 129 9.28 14.63 5.43
C GLU A 129 7.91 15.21 5.82
N ALA A 130 6.84 14.40 5.79
CA ALA A 130 5.50 14.82 6.19
C ALA A 130 5.24 14.73 7.70
N ARG A 131 6.15 14.13 8.47
CA ARG A 131 6.02 13.84 9.93
C ARG A 131 4.73 13.07 10.25
N VAL A 132 4.45 12.04 9.47
CA VAL A 132 3.26 11.19 9.64
C VAL A 132 3.65 9.74 9.94
N PRO A 133 2.81 9.00 10.66
CA PRO A 133 3.05 7.58 10.90
C PRO A 133 2.83 6.74 9.63
N ILE A 134 3.35 5.52 9.70
CA ILE A 134 3.09 4.46 8.71
C ILE A 134 2.26 3.37 9.38
N LEU A 135 1.21 2.91 8.71
CA LEU A 135 0.50 1.69 9.02
C LEU A 135 1.09 0.56 8.17
N PRO A 136 1.89 -0.35 8.76
CA PRO A 136 2.37 -1.49 8.03
C PRO A 136 1.22 -2.50 7.82
N VAL A 137 1.13 -3.05 6.62
CA VAL A 137 0.08 -4.04 6.29
C VAL A 137 0.72 -5.22 5.59
N THR A 138 0.43 -6.42 6.06
CA THR A 138 0.79 -7.65 5.35
C THR A 138 -0.44 -8.18 4.61
N ILE A 139 -0.27 -8.48 3.33
CA ILE A 139 -1.25 -9.23 2.55
C ILE A 139 -0.65 -10.56 2.12
N ARG A 140 -1.42 -11.63 2.22
CA ARG A 140 -1.03 -12.96 1.77
C ARG A 140 -2.17 -13.72 1.11
N GLY A 141 -1.81 -14.54 0.13
CA GLY A 141 -2.76 -15.33 -0.65
C GLY A 141 -3.39 -14.61 -1.85
N ALA A 142 -3.20 -13.30 -1.99
CA ALA A 142 -3.74 -12.54 -3.11
C ALA A 142 -3.10 -12.92 -4.45
N ASN A 143 -1.82 -13.32 -4.46
CA ASN A 143 -1.13 -13.86 -5.63
C ASN A 143 -1.79 -15.14 -6.18
N ARG A 144 -2.39 -15.97 -5.31
CA ARG A 144 -3.13 -17.18 -5.72
C ARG A 144 -4.53 -16.84 -6.20
N ALA A 145 -5.19 -15.88 -5.56
CA ALA A 145 -6.51 -15.41 -5.95
C ALA A 145 -6.52 -14.74 -7.32
N TRP A 146 -5.50 -13.94 -7.63
CA TRP A 146 -5.32 -13.36 -8.96
C TRP A 146 -3.85 -13.37 -9.37
N PRO A 147 -3.36 -14.50 -9.92
CA PRO A 147 -1.99 -14.63 -10.41
C PRO A 147 -1.68 -13.67 -11.56
N ARG A 148 -0.39 -13.41 -11.77
CA ARG A 148 0.08 -12.69 -12.97
C ARG A 148 -0.34 -13.41 -14.23
N GLY A 149 -0.71 -12.66 -15.27
CA GLY A 149 -1.14 -13.21 -16.57
C GLY A 149 -2.58 -13.72 -16.62
N ARG A 150 -3.28 -13.79 -15.51
CA ARG A 150 -4.69 -14.18 -15.51
C ARG A 150 -5.59 -12.95 -15.70
N LEU A 151 -6.55 -13.03 -16.63
CA LEU A 151 -7.46 -11.92 -16.93
C LEU A 151 -8.52 -11.70 -15.85
N ILE A 152 -8.96 -12.76 -15.19
CA ILE A 152 -10.05 -12.75 -14.21
C ILE A 152 -9.55 -13.35 -12.88
N PRO A 153 -9.89 -12.75 -11.72
CA PRO A 153 -9.55 -13.35 -10.44
C PRO A 153 -10.30 -14.67 -10.23
N GLY A 154 -9.63 -15.63 -9.60
CA GLY A 154 -10.21 -16.89 -9.15
C GLY A 154 -10.64 -16.82 -7.70
N ARG A 155 -11.12 -17.95 -7.17
CA ARG A 155 -11.36 -18.12 -5.73
C ARG A 155 -10.04 -18.28 -4.99
N GLY A 156 -9.99 -17.83 -3.74
CA GLY A 156 -8.78 -17.96 -2.93
C GLY A 156 -9.01 -17.48 -1.50
N LYS A 157 -8.07 -17.79 -0.63
CA LYS A 157 -8.03 -17.23 0.73
C LYS A 157 -7.10 -16.04 0.73
N ILE A 158 -7.59 -14.88 1.16
CA ILE A 158 -6.79 -13.66 1.31
C ILE A 158 -6.81 -13.28 2.78
N GLU A 159 -5.65 -13.06 3.34
CA GLU A 159 -5.53 -12.57 4.70
C GLU A 159 -4.79 -11.23 4.70
N ILE A 160 -5.32 -10.27 5.45
CA ILE A 160 -4.75 -8.94 5.62
C ILE A 160 -4.53 -8.69 7.10
N ILE A 161 -3.31 -8.30 7.44
CA ILE A 161 -2.89 -8.05 8.81
C ILE A 161 -2.43 -6.59 8.90
N TYR A 162 -3.14 -5.79 9.69
CA TYR A 162 -2.78 -4.42 10.01
C TYR A 162 -1.93 -4.44 11.28
N HIS A 163 -0.65 -4.13 11.14
CA HIS A 163 0.30 -4.11 12.26
C HIS A 163 0.12 -2.86 13.13
N PRO A 164 0.71 -2.83 14.34
CA PRO A 164 0.85 -1.59 15.11
C PRO A 164 1.50 -0.50 14.28
N ILE A 165 1.11 0.74 14.55
CA ILE A 165 1.65 1.93 13.88
C ILE A 165 3.17 2.00 14.04
N PHE A 166 3.83 2.27 12.93
CA PHE A 166 5.26 2.47 12.84
C PHE A 166 5.57 3.96 12.67
N HIS A 167 6.42 4.49 13.54
CA HIS A 167 6.90 5.87 13.50
C HIS A 167 8.36 5.86 13.07
N PRO A 168 8.69 6.15 11.80
CA PRO A 168 10.08 6.23 11.37
C PRO A 168 10.78 7.39 12.08
N GLN A 169 12.00 7.16 12.55
CA GLN A 169 12.78 8.14 13.32
C GLN A 169 14.17 8.32 12.74
N GLN A 170 14.54 9.58 12.50
CA GLN A 170 15.91 9.93 12.15
C GLN A 170 16.76 10.02 13.42
N GLN A 171 17.90 9.33 13.42
CA GLN A 171 18.86 9.42 14.52
C GLN A 171 19.65 10.74 14.41
N PRO A 172 20.19 11.27 15.55
CA PRO A 172 21.08 12.40 15.50
C PRO A 172 22.24 12.13 14.54
N GLU A 173 22.59 13.14 13.74
CA GLU A 173 23.69 13.09 12.75
C GLU A 173 23.55 12.05 11.62
N GLU A 174 22.43 11.33 11.56
CA GLU A 174 22.17 10.38 10.48
C GLU A 174 21.78 11.10 9.17
N ASP A 175 22.43 10.72 8.07
CA ASP A 175 22.01 11.17 6.74
C ASP A 175 20.59 10.72 6.41
N ALA A 176 19.80 11.64 5.84
CA ALA A 176 18.38 11.39 5.53
C ALA A 176 18.15 10.18 4.59
N ARG A 177 19.08 9.90 3.67
CA ARG A 177 19.00 8.73 2.79
C ARG A 177 19.35 7.44 3.52
N ALA A 178 20.32 7.49 4.41
CA ALA A 178 20.68 6.35 5.26
C ALA A 178 19.53 6.00 6.20
N CYS A 179 18.96 7.00 6.88
CA CYS A 179 17.76 6.88 7.70
C CYS A 179 16.62 6.21 6.93
N ALA A 180 16.26 6.77 5.78
CA ALA A 180 15.14 6.24 5.00
C ALA A 180 15.36 4.78 4.55
N ARG A 181 16.60 4.38 4.29
CA ARG A 181 16.95 2.98 3.98
C ARG A 181 16.81 2.07 5.18
N ARG A 182 17.39 2.45 6.31
CA ARG A 182 17.35 1.68 7.58
C ARG A 182 15.89 1.47 8.03
N GLU A 183 15.14 2.54 8.07
CA GLU A 183 13.71 2.49 8.46
C GLU A 183 12.85 1.69 7.48
N SER A 184 13.20 1.69 6.17
CA SER A 184 12.52 0.86 5.18
C SER A 184 12.80 -0.62 5.36
N GLU A 185 14.00 -0.99 5.82
CA GLU A 185 14.33 -2.38 6.16
C GLU A 185 13.60 -2.84 7.41
N GLN A 186 13.47 -1.97 8.43
CA GLN A 186 12.65 -2.26 9.62
C GLN A 186 11.17 -2.46 9.23
N LEU A 187 10.61 -1.55 8.42
CA LEU A 187 9.25 -1.67 7.91
C LEU A 187 9.04 -2.98 7.13
N ALA A 188 10.00 -3.33 6.28
CA ALA A 188 9.97 -4.61 5.55
C ALA A 188 10.04 -5.81 6.50
N GLY A 189 10.81 -5.73 7.58
CA GLY A 189 10.89 -6.75 8.64
C GLY A 189 9.53 -6.96 9.32
N ILE A 190 8.84 -5.86 9.69
CA ILE A 190 7.50 -5.91 10.29
C ILE A 190 6.52 -6.63 9.35
N ILE A 191 6.49 -6.24 8.07
CA ILE A 191 5.56 -6.82 7.11
C ILE A 191 5.90 -8.29 6.82
N ARG A 192 7.18 -8.62 6.72
CA ARG A 192 7.66 -9.99 6.47
C ARG A 192 7.37 -10.94 7.62
N SER A 193 7.35 -10.47 8.86
CA SER A 193 7.11 -11.31 10.04
C SER A 193 5.75 -12.03 10.03
N ALA A 194 4.83 -11.58 9.17
CA ALA A 194 3.48 -12.15 9.05
C ALA A 194 3.19 -12.78 7.67
N LEU A 195 4.21 -12.99 6.82
CA LEU A 195 4.07 -13.69 5.53
C LEU A 195 4.02 -15.21 5.67
#